data_179ac01150cb424679a301575819fa0a
#
_entry.id   179ac01150cb424679a301575819fa0a
#
_cell.length_a   1.000
_cell.length_b   1.000
_cell.length_c   1.000
_cell.angle_alpha   90.00
_cell.angle_beta   90.00
_cell.angle_gamma   90.00
#
_symmetry.space_group_name_H-M   'P 1'
#
loop_
_entity.id
_entity.type
_entity.pdbx_description
1 polymer ?
#
loop_
_entity_poly.entity_id
_entity_poly.type
_entity_poly.pdbx_seq_one_letter_code
_entity_poly.pdbx_strand_id
1 'polypeptide(L)'
;MKRLIVNASIILALASAATGCATTARETQLDMRAKTAALEPQDVRRTVEKMVDSMLADKDFIAEVGGKRPVLDITGIKNRSTMHLDMASITDSIRTKLIRSRKFRFMDRTTSADDLQFMNDQALNGLADQKKAVQAGRQSAAQMYLYGALTEMRSQVNGVTDRYFKFTLNLKDLSSGEIIWTDEQEIRKEQTNSIMGF
;
A
#
# COMPACT_ATOMS: atom_id res chain seq x y z
N MET A 1 -8.86 -2.79 -75.20
CA MET A 1 -8.01 -2.04 -74.26
C MET A 1 -8.80 -1.26 -73.16
N LYS A 2 -10.14 -1.32 -73.10
CA LYS A 2 -10.95 -0.60 -72.09
C LYS A 2 -11.36 -1.42 -70.87
N ARG A 3 -11.08 -2.73 -70.82
CA ARG A 3 -11.48 -3.65 -69.70
C ARG A 3 -10.36 -3.87 -68.65
N LEU A 4 -9.11 -3.47 -68.90
CA LEU A 4 -7.99 -3.66 -68.01
C LEU A 4 -7.82 -2.49 -67.00
N ILE A 5 -8.41 -1.33 -67.23
CA ILE A 5 -8.22 -0.13 -66.41
C ILE A 5 -9.21 -0.12 -65.26
N VAL A 6 -10.34 -0.78 -65.33
CA VAL A 6 -11.38 -0.80 -64.29
C VAL A 6 -10.98 -1.69 -63.12
N ASN A 7 -10.23 -2.76 -63.35
CA ASN A 7 -9.81 -3.68 -62.27
C ASN A 7 -8.64 -3.17 -61.41
N ALA A 8 -7.86 -2.23 -61.89
CA ALA A 8 -6.72 -1.68 -61.12
C ALA A 8 -7.19 -0.64 -60.09
N SER A 9 -8.33 0.04 -60.32
CA SER A 9 -8.86 1.07 -59.39
C SER A 9 -9.62 0.48 -58.23
N ILE A 10 -10.11 -0.74 -58.28
CA ILE A 10 -10.85 -1.40 -57.18
C ILE A 10 -9.89 -2.03 -56.17
N ILE A 11 -8.67 -2.41 -56.57
CA ILE A 11 -7.69 -3.00 -55.68
C ILE A 11 -7.01 -1.95 -54.79
N LEU A 12 -6.96 -0.67 -55.22
CA LEU A 12 -6.31 0.39 -54.45
C LEU A 12 -7.22 0.99 -53.34
N ALA A 13 -8.53 0.69 -53.37
CA ALA A 13 -9.48 1.22 -52.41
C ALA A 13 -9.65 0.35 -51.13
N LEU A 14 -9.11 -0.89 -51.11
CA LEU A 14 -9.26 -1.79 -49.96
C LEU A 14 -8.07 -1.81 -48.99
N ALA A 15 -7.03 -1.02 -49.24
CA ALA A 15 -5.80 -1.01 -48.41
C ALA A 15 -5.75 0.01 -47.29
N SER A 16 -6.83 0.78 -47.02
CA SER A 16 -6.81 1.92 -46.08
C SER A 16 -7.65 1.78 -44.82
N ALA A 17 -8.02 0.56 -44.41
CA ALA A 17 -8.89 0.35 -43.24
C ALA A 17 -8.25 -0.41 -42.08
N ALA A 18 -6.93 -0.28 -41.88
CA ALA A 18 -6.26 -0.88 -40.69
C ALA A 18 -5.54 0.21 -39.86
N THR A 19 -6.25 1.29 -39.48
CA THR A 19 -5.81 2.14 -38.37
C THR A 19 -6.23 1.47 -37.08
N GLY A 20 -5.54 0.41 -36.67
CA GLY A 20 -5.65 -0.14 -35.35
C GLY A 20 -5.16 0.88 -34.34
N CYS A 21 -6.00 1.28 -33.39
CA CYS A 21 -5.58 2.03 -32.20
C CYS A 21 -4.61 1.15 -31.40
N ALA A 22 -3.31 1.29 -31.63
CA ALA A 22 -2.30 0.66 -30.82
C ALA A 22 -2.22 1.40 -29.49
N THR A 23 -2.76 0.81 -28.44
CA THR A 23 -2.55 1.29 -27.06
C THR A 23 -1.15 0.89 -26.64
N THR A 24 -0.22 1.84 -26.57
CA THR A 24 1.14 1.60 -26.08
C THR A 24 1.18 1.87 -24.57
N ALA A 25 1.42 0.82 -23.79
CA ALA A 25 1.80 0.97 -22.38
C ALA A 25 3.33 1.20 -22.31
N ARG A 26 3.74 2.15 -21.50
CA ARG A 26 5.16 2.37 -21.19
C ARG A 26 5.34 2.55 -19.69
N GLU A 27 6.48 2.13 -19.19
CA GLU A 27 6.88 2.43 -17.83
C GLU A 27 7.10 3.94 -17.67
N THR A 28 6.59 4.50 -16.57
CA THR A 28 6.81 5.88 -16.17
C THR A 28 7.60 5.92 -14.87
N GLN A 29 8.36 6.98 -14.65
CA GLN A 29 9.10 7.14 -13.40
C GLN A 29 8.14 7.26 -12.22
N LEU A 30 8.47 6.58 -11.10
CA LEU A 30 7.65 6.54 -9.88
C LEU A 30 7.34 7.92 -9.29
N ASP A 31 8.17 8.93 -9.56
CA ASP A 31 8.04 10.28 -9.02
C ASP A 31 7.35 11.27 -9.98
N MET A 32 6.89 10.81 -11.16
CA MET A 32 6.18 11.66 -12.10
C MET A 32 4.76 11.93 -11.58
N ARG A 33 4.43 13.20 -11.38
CA ARG A 33 3.10 13.61 -10.90
C ARG A 33 2.11 13.76 -12.06
N ALA A 34 0.98 13.08 -11.96
CA ALA A 34 -0.16 13.38 -12.79
C ALA A 34 -0.90 14.63 -12.25
N LYS A 35 -1.42 15.46 -13.15
CA LYS A 35 -2.24 16.64 -12.78
C LYS A 35 -3.69 16.20 -12.54
N THR A 36 -3.95 15.57 -11.40
CA THR A 36 -5.28 15.05 -11.03
C THR A 36 -5.60 15.34 -9.58
N ALA A 37 -6.90 15.48 -9.26
CA ALA A 37 -7.36 15.55 -7.89
C ALA A 37 -7.40 14.16 -7.20
N ALA A 38 -7.00 13.10 -7.88
CA ALA A 38 -6.87 11.78 -7.29
C ALA A 38 -5.60 11.66 -6.42
N LEU A 39 -5.66 10.83 -5.41
CA LEU A 39 -4.49 10.43 -4.63
C LEU A 39 -3.65 9.46 -5.45
N GLU A 40 -2.39 9.75 -5.61
CA GLU A 40 -1.45 8.95 -6.40
C GLU A 40 -0.65 8.00 -5.51
N PRO A 41 -0.15 6.87 -6.04
CA PRO A 41 0.65 5.93 -5.26
C PRO A 41 1.86 6.58 -4.59
N GLN A 42 2.49 7.54 -5.25
CA GLN A 42 3.63 8.28 -4.69
C GLN A 42 3.25 9.19 -3.50
N ASP A 43 2.02 9.76 -3.51
CA ASP A 43 1.54 10.57 -2.38
C ASP A 43 1.38 9.67 -1.15
N VAL A 44 0.76 8.49 -1.33
CA VAL A 44 0.58 7.51 -0.26
C VAL A 44 1.93 7.01 0.26
N ARG A 45 2.84 6.64 -0.63
CA ARG A 45 4.19 6.18 -0.25
C ARG A 45 4.92 7.23 0.58
N ARG A 46 4.94 8.48 0.12
CA ARG A 46 5.61 9.59 0.80
C ARG A 46 4.98 9.89 2.17
N THR A 47 3.66 9.81 2.25
CA THR A 47 2.91 9.98 3.50
C THR A 47 3.27 8.89 4.50
N VAL A 48 3.22 7.63 4.09
CA VAL A 48 3.58 6.48 4.93
C VAL A 48 5.04 6.57 5.41
N GLU A 49 5.96 6.89 4.51
CA GLU A 49 7.38 7.06 4.86
C GLU A 49 7.55 8.13 5.93
N LYS A 50 6.91 9.30 5.76
CA LYS A 50 6.99 10.42 6.69
C LYS A 50 6.43 10.06 8.08
N MET A 51 5.28 9.36 8.14
CA MET A 51 4.68 8.95 9.41
C MET A 51 5.52 7.91 10.14
N VAL A 52 6.06 6.91 9.43
CA VAL A 52 6.95 5.91 10.05
C VAL A 52 8.25 6.55 10.51
N ASP A 53 8.80 7.51 9.74
CA ASP A 53 10.00 8.25 10.16
C ASP A 53 9.72 9.11 11.41
N SER A 54 8.54 9.74 11.49
CA SER A 54 8.09 10.46 12.68
C SER A 54 8.08 9.55 13.93
N MET A 55 7.47 8.35 13.79
CA MET A 55 7.46 7.35 14.87
C MET A 55 8.88 6.94 15.31
N LEU A 56 9.75 6.67 14.35
CA LEU A 56 11.12 6.21 14.63
C LEU A 56 12.03 7.31 15.16
N ALA A 57 11.70 8.58 14.90
CA ALA A 57 12.42 9.74 15.39
C ALA A 57 11.96 10.21 16.77
N ASP A 58 10.80 9.75 17.24
CA ASP A 58 10.27 10.07 18.56
C ASP A 58 11.11 9.39 19.66
N LYS A 59 11.91 10.21 20.33
CA LYS A 59 12.88 9.70 21.32
C LYS A 59 12.22 9.12 22.56
N ASP A 60 11.12 9.71 22.99
CA ASP A 60 10.40 9.29 24.21
C ASP A 60 9.72 7.95 23.95
N PHE A 61 9.02 7.84 22.80
CA PHE A 61 8.44 6.58 22.34
C PHE A 61 9.52 5.49 22.16
N ILE A 62 10.63 5.80 21.48
CA ILE A 62 11.70 4.82 21.28
C ILE A 62 12.39 4.41 22.60
N ALA A 63 12.47 5.29 23.58
CA ALA A 63 12.96 4.95 24.91
C ALA A 63 12.02 4.02 25.66
N GLU A 64 10.71 4.21 25.55
CA GLU A 64 9.68 3.36 26.15
C GLU A 64 9.64 1.97 25.51
N VAL A 65 9.66 1.89 24.20
CA VAL A 65 9.72 0.64 23.43
C VAL A 65 11.08 -0.06 23.64
N GLY A 66 12.09 0.69 23.93
CA GLY A 66 13.52 0.46 24.03
C GLY A 66 13.98 -0.97 24.16
N GLY A 67 14.95 -1.38 23.38
CA GLY A 67 15.65 -2.67 23.49
C GLY A 67 14.81 -3.95 23.48
N LYS A 68 13.54 -3.88 23.88
CA LYS A 68 12.63 -5.04 24.04
C LYS A 68 12.18 -5.62 22.70
N ARG A 69 12.18 -4.84 21.61
CA ARG A 69 11.70 -5.22 20.28
C ARG A 69 10.35 -5.93 20.36
N PRO A 70 9.29 -5.22 20.75
CA PRO A 70 7.97 -5.83 20.94
C PRO A 70 7.43 -6.43 19.65
N VAL A 71 6.56 -7.42 19.78
CA VAL A 71 5.84 -8.00 18.65
C VAL A 71 4.71 -7.05 18.25
N LEU A 72 4.79 -6.52 17.04
CA LEU A 72 3.83 -5.61 16.46
C LEU A 72 2.96 -6.33 15.43
N ASP A 73 1.67 -6.10 15.49
CA ASP A 73 0.72 -6.48 14.46
C ASP A 73 0.19 -5.24 13.75
N ILE A 74 0.00 -5.33 12.42
CA ILE A 74 -0.59 -4.24 11.63
C ILE A 74 -1.82 -4.80 10.93
N THR A 75 -2.97 -4.53 11.50
CA THR A 75 -4.26 -4.85 10.90
C THR A 75 -5.18 -3.66 11.12
N GLY A 76 -6.16 -3.47 10.24
CA GLY A 76 -7.17 -2.45 10.48
C GLY A 76 -6.84 -1.05 9.95
N ILE A 77 -5.91 -0.90 8.99
CA ILE A 77 -5.81 0.34 8.23
C ILE A 77 -6.98 0.38 7.25
N LYS A 78 -7.92 1.30 7.49
CA LYS A 78 -9.19 1.36 6.76
C LYS A 78 -9.17 2.44 5.70
N ASN A 79 -9.64 2.09 4.51
CA ASN A 79 -9.97 3.08 3.50
C ASN A 79 -11.39 3.62 3.74
N ARG A 80 -11.50 4.89 4.09
CA ARG A 80 -12.76 5.63 4.24
C ARG A 80 -12.87 6.75 3.18
N SER A 81 -12.08 6.67 2.12
CA SER A 81 -12.16 7.55 0.97
C SER A 81 -13.02 6.93 -0.13
N THR A 82 -13.37 7.73 -1.13
CA THR A 82 -14.04 7.26 -2.34
C THR A 82 -13.07 6.63 -3.34
N MET A 83 -11.77 6.71 -3.07
CA MET A 83 -10.71 6.18 -3.92
C MET A 83 -10.56 4.67 -3.75
N HIS A 84 -10.38 3.97 -4.87
CA HIS A 84 -10.02 2.56 -4.81
C HIS A 84 -8.51 2.42 -4.57
N LEU A 85 -8.13 2.10 -3.34
CA LEU A 85 -6.73 1.95 -2.91
C LEU A 85 -6.50 0.56 -2.34
N ASP A 86 -5.40 -0.05 -2.73
CA ASP A 86 -4.94 -1.31 -2.15
C ASP A 86 -4.32 -1.05 -0.78
N MET A 87 -5.13 -1.18 0.27
CA MET A 87 -4.70 -0.99 1.64
C MET A 87 -3.73 -2.09 2.12
N ALA A 88 -3.75 -3.26 1.49
CA ALA A 88 -2.81 -4.33 1.78
C ALA A 88 -1.39 -3.92 1.36
N SER A 89 -1.23 -3.40 0.14
CA SER A 89 0.05 -2.87 -0.35
C SER A 89 0.59 -1.73 0.53
N ILE A 90 -0.28 -0.83 1.00
CA ILE A 90 0.10 0.24 1.94
C ILE A 90 0.59 -0.35 3.26
N THR A 91 -0.14 -1.31 3.81
CA THR A 91 0.20 -2.01 5.06
C THR A 91 1.55 -2.72 4.94
N ASP A 92 1.82 -3.37 3.82
CA ASP A 92 3.08 -4.07 3.56
C ASP A 92 4.26 -3.10 3.44
N SER A 93 4.04 -1.90 2.90
CA SER A 93 5.05 -0.85 2.87
C SER A 93 5.44 -0.39 4.28
N ILE A 94 4.43 -0.15 5.14
CA ILE A 94 4.63 0.19 6.56
C ILE A 94 5.38 -0.93 7.27
N ARG A 95 4.92 -2.18 7.13
CA ARG A 95 5.54 -3.36 7.73
C ARG A 95 7.00 -3.49 7.33
N THR A 96 7.29 -3.36 6.04
CA THR A 96 8.65 -3.46 5.50
C THR A 96 9.58 -2.40 6.13
N LYS A 97 9.13 -1.16 6.24
CA LYS A 97 9.92 -0.08 6.83
C LYS A 97 10.16 -0.31 8.33
N LEU A 98 9.14 -0.76 9.06
CA LEU A 98 9.25 -1.06 10.49
C LEU A 98 10.13 -2.29 10.77
N ILE A 99 10.09 -3.33 9.94
CA ILE A 99 11.02 -4.47 10.04
C ILE A 99 12.46 -4.00 9.82
N ARG A 100 12.71 -3.19 8.81
CA ARG A 100 14.05 -2.65 8.50
C ARG A 100 14.61 -1.78 9.63
N SER A 101 13.76 -1.10 10.39
CA SER A 101 14.19 -0.31 11.55
C SER A 101 14.76 -1.16 12.69
N ARG A 102 14.48 -2.48 12.73
CA ARG A 102 14.85 -3.42 13.78
C ARG A 102 14.32 -3.05 15.19
N LYS A 103 13.37 -2.13 15.28
CA LYS A 103 12.74 -1.74 16.55
C LYS A 103 11.59 -2.66 16.94
N PHE A 104 11.01 -3.35 15.96
CA PHE A 104 9.85 -4.22 16.14
C PHE A 104 10.13 -5.62 15.60
N ARG A 105 9.36 -6.59 16.09
CA ARG A 105 9.25 -7.94 15.53
C ARG A 105 7.87 -8.11 14.93
N PHE A 106 7.78 -8.85 13.85
CA PHE A 106 6.53 -9.21 13.21
C PHE A 106 6.41 -10.73 13.16
N MET A 107 5.19 -11.22 13.32
CA MET A 107 4.88 -12.64 13.13
C MET A 107 4.21 -12.79 11.78
N ASP A 108 4.70 -13.72 10.98
CA ASP A 108 3.98 -14.17 9.81
C ASP A 108 2.91 -15.18 10.25
N ARG A 109 1.66 -14.87 9.96
CA ARG A 109 0.53 -15.72 10.28
C ARG A 109 -0.07 -16.38 9.05
N THR A 110 0.41 -16.05 7.86
CA THR A 110 -0.12 -16.57 6.59
C THR A 110 0.30 -18.03 6.38
N THR A 111 1.51 -18.38 6.80
CA THR A 111 2.10 -19.71 6.63
C THR A 111 2.13 -20.55 7.92
N SER A 112 1.51 -20.06 9.00
CA SER A 112 1.66 -20.67 10.33
C SER A 112 1.23 -22.13 10.41
N ALA A 113 0.25 -22.57 9.62
CA ALA A 113 -0.16 -23.97 9.55
C ALA A 113 0.89 -24.85 8.87
N ASP A 114 1.44 -24.38 7.76
CA ASP A 114 2.47 -25.06 6.98
C ASP A 114 3.79 -25.12 7.78
N ASP A 115 4.13 -24.03 8.50
CA ASP A 115 5.29 -23.98 9.38
C ASP A 115 5.18 -25.00 10.51
N LEU A 116 4.01 -25.14 11.14
CA LEU A 116 3.77 -26.15 12.18
C LEU A 116 3.89 -27.58 11.64
N GLN A 117 3.37 -27.82 10.42
CA GLN A 117 3.49 -29.13 9.78
C GLN A 117 4.96 -29.43 9.46
N PHE A 118 5.69 -28.48 8.87
CA PHE A 118 7.12 -28.63 8.57
C PHE A 118 7.94 -28.91 9.84
N MET A 119 7.66 -28.23 10.95
CA MET A 119 8.36 -28.43 12.23
C MET A 119 8.04 -29.79 12.84
N ASN A 120 6.79 -30.26 12.74
CA ASN A 120 6.41 -31.59 13.17
C ASN A 120 7.11 -32.67 12.34
N ASP A 121 7.19 -32.50 11.03
CA ASP A 121 7.89 -33.43 10.14
C ASP A 121 9.39 -33.50 10.46
N GLN A 122 10.03 -32.37 10.77
CA GLN A 122 11.41 -32.35 11.23
C GLN A 122 11.60 -33.08 12.57
N ALA A 123 10.67 -32.89 13.50
CA ALA A 123 10.72 -33.58 14.80
C ALA A 123 10.55 -35.09 14.67
N LEU A 124 9.61 -35.54 13.81
CA LEU A 124 9.37 -36.97 13.53
C LEU A 124 10.58 -37.63 12.84
N ASN A 125 11.29 -36.91 11.98
CA ASN A 125 12.46 -37.39 11.27
C ASN A 125 13.77 -37.30 12.12
N GLY A 126 13.67 -36.93 13.40
CA GLY A 126 14.83 -36.81 14.31
C GLY A 126 15.76 -35.64 13.98
N LEU A 127 15.37 -34.73 13.10
CA LEU A 127 16.14 -33.56 12.69
C LEU A 127 16.00 -32.38 13.68
N ALA A 128 15.01 -32.42 14.57
CA ALA A 128 14.75 -31.41 15.57
C ALA A 128 14.34 -32.02 16.92
N ASP A 129 14.68 -31.34 18.01
CA ASP A 129 14.23 -31.71 19.35
C ASP A 129 12.71 -31.44 19.46
N GLN A 130 11.94 -32.49 19.77
CA GLN A 130 10.49 -32.44 19.89
C GLN A 130 10.01 -31.39 20.89
N LYS A 131 10.77 -31.15 21.99
CA LYS A 131 10.46 -30.09 22.95
C LYS A 131 10.61 -28.69 22.34
N LYS A 132 11.60 -28.50 21.47
CA LYS A 132 11.82 -27.24 20.77
C LYS A 132 10.76 -27.00 19.69
N ALA A 133 10.30 -28.04 18.99
CA ALA A 133 9.21 -27.94 18.03
C ALA A 133 7.89 -27.51 18.69
N VAL A 134 7.56 -28.08 19.87
CA VAL A 134 6.38 -27.67 20.64
C VAL A 134 6.50 -26.25 21.20
N GLN A 135 7.72 -25.80 21.58
CA GLN A 135 7.92 -24.40 22.02
C GLN A 135 7.81 -23.41 20.86
N ALA A 136 8.27 -23.77 19.68
CA ALA A 136 8.15 -22.91 18.48
C ALA A 136 6.71 -22.78 17.99
N GLY A 137 5.85 -23.79 18.21
CA GLY A 137 4.41 -23.72 17.97
C GLY A 137 3.69 -22.70 18.87
N ARG A 138 4.31 -22.24 19.95
CA ARG A 138 3.81 -21.12 20.77
C ARG A 138 4.25 -19.79 20.12
N GLN A 139 3.52 -19.36 19.11
CA GLN A 139 3.73 -18.05 18.52
C GLN A 139 3.56 -16.96 19.58
N SER A 140 4.51 -16.05 19.65
CA SER A 140 4.42 -14.89 20.54
C SER A 140 3.18 -14.06 20.18
N ALA A 141 2.31 -13.80 21.14
CA ALA A 141 1.19 -12.89 20.92
C ALA A 141 1.68 -11.49 20.57
N ALA A 142 0.94 -10.77 19.75
CA ALA A 142 1.20 -9.37 19.52
C ALA A 142 1.13 -8.60 20.84
N GLN A 143 2.09 -7.74 21.06
CA GLN A 143 2.17 -6.85 22.24
C GLN A 143 1.67 -5.45 21.88
N MET A 144 1.83 -5.08 20.63
CA MET A 144 1.43 -3.78 20.09
C MET A 144 0.60 -3.95 18.82
N TYR A 145 -0.24 -2.97 18.57
CA TYR A 145 -1.16 -2.97 17.45
C TYR A 145 -1.15 -1.62 16.73
N LEU A 146 -0.75 -1.61 15.46
CA LEU A 146 -0.81 -0.44 14.61
C LEU A 146 -2.10 -0.48 13.77
N TYR A 147 -2.87 0.59 13.86
CA TYR A 147 -4.12 0.75 13.11
C TYR A 147 -4.29 2.19 12.64
N GLY A 148 -5.22 2.40 11.72
CA GLY A 148 -5.45 3.73 11.20
C GLY A 148 -6.54 3.80 10.15
N ALA A 149 -6.63 4.97 9.52
CA ALA A 149 -7.57 5.18 8.43
C ALA A 149 -7.07 6.26 7.47
N LEU A 150 -7.45 6.11 6.21
CA LEU A 150 -7.46 7.18 5.22
C LEU A 150 -8.89 7.70 5.11
N THR A 151 -9.08 9.00 5.34
CA THR A 151 -10.36 9.70 5.16
C THR A 151 -10.27 10.71 4.04
N GLU A 152 -11.41 11.07 3.45
CA GLU A 152 -11.52 12.04 2.37
C GLU A 152 -12.65 13.03 2.66
N MET A 153 -12.38 14.30 2.44
CA MET A 153 -13.41 15.34 2.29
C MET A 153 -13.32 15.92 0.88
N ARG A 154 -14.45 16.09 0.22
CA ARG A 154 -14.54 16.63 -1.13
C ARG A 154 -15.44 17.85 -1.16
N SER A 155 -14.98 18.90 -1.84
CA SER A 155 -15.75 20.07 -2.18
C SER A 155 -15.67 20.32 -3.69
N GLN A 156 -16.76 20.84 -4.27
CA GLN A 156 -16.78 21.24 -5.68
C GLN A 156 -17.52 22.56 -5.80
N VAL A 157 -16.80 23.60 -6.23
CA VAL A 157 -17.36 24.96 -6.39
C VAL A 157 -16.82 25.55 -7.69
N ASN A 158 -17.69 26.12 -8.51
CA ASN A 158 -17.32 26.86 -9.74
C ASN A 158 -16.37 26.11 -10.68
N GLY A 159 -16.59 24.79 -10.88
CA GLY A 159 -15.74 23.97 -11.74
C GLY A 159 -14.40 23.55 -11.12
N VAL A 160 -14.12 23.95 -9.88
CA VAL A 160 -12.96 23.50 -9.12
C VAL A 160 -13.38 22.36 -8.20
N THR A 161 -12.70 21.23 -8.32
CA THR A 161 -12.85 20.10 -7.39
C THR A 161 -11.65 20.14 -6.43
N ASP A 162 -11.96 20.26 -5.13
CA ASP A 162 -10.99 20.22 -4.04
C ASP A 162 -11.19 18.93 -3.25
N ARG A 163 -10.11 18.16 -3.04
CA ARG A 163 -10.10 16.94 -2.25
C ARG A 163 -9.05 17.04 -1.16
N TYR A 164 -9.48 16.81 0.04
CA TYR A 164 -8.67 16.78 1.23
C TYR A 164 -8.61 15.37 1.77
N PHE A 165 -7.42 14.81 1.84
CA PHE A 165 -7.17 13.47 2.37
C PHE A 165 -6.42 13.59 3.69
N LYS A 166 -6.84 12.81 4.67
CA LYS A 166 -6.15 12.70 5.95
C LYS A 166 -5.86 11.23 6.23
N PHE A 167 -4.58 10.93 6.43
CA PHE A 167 -4.09 9.61 6.81
C PHE A 167 -3.71 9.67 8.29
N THR A 168 -4.35 8.83 9.12
CA THR A 168 -4.10 8.76 10.56
C THR A 168 -3.57 7.38 10.91
N LEU A 169 -2.51 7.30 11.71
CA LEU A 169 -1.99 6.07 12.30
C LEU A 169 -1.95 6.19 13.82
N ASN A 170 -2.27 5.10 14.50
CA ASN A 170 -2.21 4.98 15.95
C ASN A 170 -1.51 3.68 16.32
N LEU A 171 -0.61 3.76 17.29
CA LEU A 171 0.01 2.60 17.90
C LEU A 171 -0.53 2.40 19.31
N LYS A 172 -1.06 1.22 19.56
CA LYS A 172 -1.67 0.84 20.83
C LYS A 172 -0.84 -0.24 21.51
N ASP A 173 -0.60 -0.10 22.80
CA ASP A 173 -0.15 -1.20 23.65
C ASP A 173 -1.36 -2.08 24.00
N LEU A 174 -1.26 -3.39 23.74
CA LEU A 174 -2.36 -4.33 23.96
C LEU A 174 -2.51 -4.73 25.43
N SER A 175 -1.48 -4.53 26.25
CA SER A 175 -1.52 -4.88 27.67
C SER A 175 -2.24 -3.81 28.49
N SER A 176 -1.98 -2.52 28.23
CA SER A 176 -2.60 -1.40 28.91
C SER A 176 -3.86 -0.90 28.20
N GLY A 177 -3.95 -1.10 26.90
CA GLY A 177 -5.00 -0.54 26.06
C GLY A 177 -4.75 0.91 25.63
N GLU A 178 -3.61 1.49 26.01
CA GLU A 178 -3.26 2.89 25.75
C GLU A 178 -2.75 3.08 24.31
N ILE A 179 -3.04 4.25 23.74
CA ILE A 179 -2.42 4.72 22.51
C ILE A 179 -1.11 5.40 22.90
N ILE A 180 0.00 4.75 22.59
CA ILE A 180 1.35 5.20 22.97
C ILE A 180 2.01 6.06 21.90
N TRP A 181 1.46 6.08 20.69
CA TRP A 181 1.90 6.95 19.61
C TRP A 181 0.78 7.17 18.60
N THR A 182 0.71 8.38 18.06
CA THR A 182 -0.20 8.76 16.97
C THR A 182 0.46 9.79 16.06
N ASP A 183 0.11 9.72 14.77
CA ASP A 183 0.49 10.76 13.80
C ASP A 183 -0.60 10.91 12.74
N GLU A 184 -0.68 12.09 12.13
CA GLU A 184 -1.56 12.33 10.99
C GLU A 184 -0.85 13.14 9.92
N GLN A 185 -1.16 12.81 8.67
CA GLN A 185 -0.65 13.52 7.50
C GLN A 185 -1.80 13.90 6.59
N GLU A 186 -1.74 15.11 6.09
CA GLU A 186 -2.77 15.71 5.26
C GLU A 186 -2.25 15.94 3.84
N ILE A 187 -3.11 15.66 2.86
CA ILE A 187 -2.84 15.88 1.44
C ILE A 187 -4.03 16.60 0.85
N ARG A 188 -3.79 17.77 0.25
CA ARG A 188 -4.80 18.50 -0.51
C ARG A 188 -4.51 18.41 -1.99
N LYS A 189 -5.52 18.08 -2.77
CA LYS A 189 -5.49 18.02 -4.24
C LYS A 189 -6.59 18.89 -4.81
N GLU A 190 -6.22 19.73 -5.77
CA GLU A 190 -7.15 20.60 -6.47
C GLU A 190 -7.09 20.32 -7.97
N GLN A 191 -8.26 20.25 -8.59
CA GLN A 191 -8.41 20.08 -10.03
C GLN A 191 -9.38 21.11 -10.55
N THR A 192 -8.94 21.91 -11.50
CA THR A 192 -9.79 22.83 -12.24
C THR A 192 -10.25 22.16 -13.53
N ASN A 193 -11.55 22.00 -13.70
CA ASN A 193 -12.13 21.59 -14.96
C ASN A 193 -12.35 22.85 -15.82
N SER A 194 -11.35 23.24 -16.61
CA SER A 194 -11.56 24.25 -17.63
C SER A 194 -12.35 23.61 -18.77
N ILE A 195 -13.60 24.00 -18.91
CA ILE A 195 -14.35 23.76 -20.14
C ILE A 195 -13.77 24.73 -21.17
N MET A 196 -12.66 24.35 -21.79
CA MET A 196 -12.31 25.01 -23.06
C MET A 196 -13.21 24.37 -24.13
N GLY A 197 -14.34 24.98 -24.32
CA GLY A 197 -15.07 24.85 -25.57
C GLY A 197 -14.28 25.54 -26.67
N PHE A 198 -14.06 24.79 -27.75
CA PHE A 198 -13.57 25.12 -29.10
C PHE A 198 -12.06 25.12 -29.27
#